data_4dd43d77cb2d9b6a26de7029305bbb22
#
_entry.id   4dd43d77cb2d9b6a26de7029305bbb22
#
_cell.length_a   1.000
_cell.length_b   1.000
_cell.length_c   1.000
_cell.angle_alpha   90.00
_cell.angle_beta   90.00
_cell.angle_gamma   90.00
#
_symmetry.space_group_name_H-M   'P 1'
#
loop_
_entity.id
_entity.type
_entity.pdbx_description
1 polymer ?
#
loop_
_entity_poly.entity_id
_entity_poly.type
_entity_poly.pdbx_seq_one_letter_code
_entity_poly.pdbx_strand_id
1 'polypeptide(L)'
;EYAVDDSKKSDDNDSEAADTPWYDDIDIDFAGLRSENPDVVGWIYFENEDISYPVMYSGDNSYYLRKTFKREHATAGSIFLEGSNKTDFSDCHTIIYGHNMKNLSMFGKLKYYNRDENYYDSHQYFQILVDGKKYRYRIFSYETVSDDSDEYTVGFEPDETFGKFVQRMAASSMKDTGIV
;
A
#
# COMPACT_ATOMS: atom_id res chain seq x y z
N GLU A 1 -9.16 16.59 71.26
CA GLU A 1 -8.73 17.72 70.41
C GLU A 1 -8.04 17.15 69.20
N TYR A 2 -8.65 17.38 68.07
CA TYR A 2 -8.34 16.72 66.83
C TYR A 2 -7.44 17.62 65.95
N ALA A 3 -6.34 17.07 65.47
CA ALA A 3 -5.62 17.62 64.32
C ALA A 3 -5.63 16.54 63.23
N VAL A 4 -6.32 16.82 62.15
CA VAL A 4 -6.33 16.04 60.92
C VAL A 4 -5.26 16.62 60.03
N ASP A 5 -4.24 15.80 59.74
CA ASP A 5 -3.21 16.15 58.71
C ASP A 5 -3.65 15.50 57.38
N ASP A 6 -4.08 16.34 56.49
CA ASP A 6 -4.57 15.96 55.17
C ASP A 6 -3.55 16.35 54.10
N SER A 7 -2.44 15.62 54.04
CA SER A 7 -1.46 15.74 52.98
C SER A 7 -1.74 14.65 51.91
N LYS A 8 -2.76 14.87 51.07
CA LYS A 8 -2.89 14.17 49.82
C LYS A 8 -1.86 14.68 48.82
N LYS A 9 -0.78 13.96 48.65
CA LYS A 9 0.00 14.02 47.41
C LYS A 9 -0.82 13.39 46.31
N SER A 10 -1.25 14.20 45.37
CA SER A 10 -1.68 13.79 44.05
C SER A 10 -0.43 13.44 43.25
N ASP A 11 -0.11 12.16 43.14
CA ASP A 11 0.79 11.68 42.12
C ASP A 11 0.01 11.64 40.78
N ASP A 12 0.01 12.76 40.07
CA ASP A 12 -0.36 12.82 38.67
C ASP A 12 0.77 12.14 37.88
N ASN A 13 0.73 10.82 37.83
CA ASN A 13 1.47 10.03 36.87
C ASN A 13 0.62 9.90 35.61
N ASP A 14 0.49 11.01 34.89
CA ASP A 14 -0.02 11.05 33.55
C ASP A 14 1.05 10.45 32.63
N SER A 15 1.15 9.12 32.68
CA SER A 15 1.86 8.37 31.65
C SER A 15 1.07 8.59 30.36
N GLU A 16 1.59 9.45 29.47
CA GLU A 16 1.20 9.43 28.07
C GLU A 16 1.22 7.99 27.58
N ALA A 17 0.04 7.36 27.54
CA ALA A 17 -0.16 6.14 26.82
C ALA A 17 0.17 6.48 25.36
N ALA A 18 1.33 6.05 24.89
CA ALA A 18 1.71 6.18 23.50
C ALA A 18 0.54 5.63 22.69
N ASP A 19 -0.05 6.47 21.85
CA ASP A 19 -1.21 6.18 21.04
C ASP A 19 -0.83 5.05 20.07
N THR A 20 -1.02 3.80 20.51
CA THR A 20 -0.67 2.61 19.72
C THR A 20 -1.59 2.61 18.51
N PRO A 21 -1.06 2.67 17.28
CA PRO A 21 -1.89 2.62 16.09
C PRO A 21 -2.80 1.40 16.12
N TRP A 22 -4.07 1.57 15.75
CA TRP A 22 -5.04 0.47 15.68
C TRP A 22 -4.81 -0.45 14.47
N TYR A 23 -3.79 -0.19 13.68
CA TYR A 23 -3.35 -0.96 12.51
C TYR A 23 -1.94 -1.53 12.73
N ASP A 24 -1.58 -2.55 11.97
CA ASP A 24 -0.26 -3.17 12.05
C ASP A 24 0.85 -2.19 11.69
N ASP A 25 1.81 -2.03 12.61
CA ASP A 25 3.02 -1.24 12.38
C ASP A 25 4.18 -2.18 12.08
N ILE A 26 4.45 -2.40 10.78
CA ILE A 26 5.55 -3.24 10.33
C ILE A 26 6.82 -2.42 10.12
N ASP A 27 7.97 -3.04 10.35
CA ASP A 27 9.28 -2.45 10.08
C ASP A 27 10.05 -3.28 9.05
N ILE A 28 10.74 -2.60 8.12
CA ILE A 28 11.44 -3.23 7.01
C ILE A 28 12.91 -2.80 7.01
N ASP A 29 13.81 -3.77 7.04
CA ASP A 29 15.25 -3.55 6.85
C ASP A 29 15.57 -3.27 5.37
N PHE A 30 15.36 -2.02 4.95
CA PHE A 30 15.68 -1.57 3.60
C PHE A 30 17.19 -1.63 3.29
N ALA A 31 18.04 -1.44 4.30
CA ALA A 31 19.50 -1.52 4.11
C ALA A 31 19.90 -2.96 3.76
N GLY A 32 19.38 -3.94 4.50
CA GLY A 32 19.59 -5.36 4.21
C GLY A 32 19.05 -5.76 2.84
N LEU A 33 17.83 -5.37 2.50
CA LEU A 33 17.22 -5.66 1.20
C LEU A 33 18.04 -5.08 0.04
N ARG A 34 18.46 -3.82 0.13
CA ARG A 34 19.23 -3.15 -0.91
C ARG A 34 20.66 -3.66 -1.03
N SER A 35 21.21 -4.26 0.02
CA SER A 35 22.51 -4.94 -0.06
C SER A 35 22.47 -6.17 -0.98
N GLU A 36 21.31 -6.83 -1.07
CA GLU A 36 21.08 -7.96 -1.97
C GLU A 36 20.59 -7.49 -3.36
N ASN A 37 19.65 -6.54 -3.39
CA ASN A 37 19.17 -5.97 -4.65
C ASN A 37 18.85 -4.46 -4.49
N PRO A 38 19.69 -3.56 -5.05
CA PRO A 38 19.52 -2.12 -4.95
C PRO A 38 18.28 -1.58 -5.65
N ASP A 39 17.58 -2.39 -6.48
CA ASP A 39 16.37 -2.01 -7.18
C ASP A 39 15.13 -1.99 -6.26
N VAL A 40 15.27 -2.30 -4.95
CA VAL A 40 14.19 -2.17 -3.98
C VAL A 40 13.94 -0.69 -3.68
N VAL A 41 12.73 -0.23 -4.01
CA VAL A 41 12.30 1.17 -3.80
C VAL A 41 11.28 1.31 -2.67
N GLY A 42 10.60 0.22 -2.29
CA GLY A 42 9.60 0.23 -1.24
C GLY A 42 9.16 -1.17 -0.84
N TRP A 43 8.18 -1.21 0.03
CA TRP A 43 7.48 -2.42 0.46
C TRP A 43 5.99 -2.18 0.45
N ILE A 44 5.20 -3.11 -0.12
CA ILE A 44 3.75 -3.08 -0.06
C ILE A 44 3.24 -4.11 0.94
N TYR A 45 2.31 -3.71 1.80
CA TYR A 45 1.69 -4.56 2.80
C TYR A 45 0.18 -4.31 2.84
N PHE A 46 -0.62 -5.35 2.63
CA PHE A 46 -2.07 -5.29 2.77
C PHE A 46 -2.47 -5.72 4.17
N GLU A 47 -3.22 -4.89 4.85
CA GLU A 47 -3.78 -5.21 6.16
C GLU A 47 -4.87 -6.27 6.01
N ASN A 48 -4.87 -7.27 6.90
CA ASN A 48 -5.78 -8.41 6.89
C ASN A 48 -5.67 -9.33 5.67
N GLU A 49 -4.61 -9.20 4.85
CA GLU A 49 -4.37 -10.10 3.73
C GLU A 49 -2.89 -10.47 3.63
N ASP A 50 -2.63 -11.68 3.17
CA ASP A 50 -1.28 -12.23 3.01
C ASP A 50 -0.63 -11.71 1.71
N ILE A 51 -0.54 -10.38 1.60
CA ILE A 51 0.18 -9.64 0.56
C ILE A 51 1.20 -8.76 1.25
N SER A 52 2.47 -9.18 1.22
CA SER A 52 3.59 -8.47 1.84
C SER A 52 4.84 -8.70 1.00
N TYR A 53 5.25 -7.71 0.19
CA TYR A 53 6.30 -7.87 -0.82
C TYR A 53 7.17 -6.63 -0.97
N PRO A 54 8.47 -6.79 -1.31
CA PRO A 54 9.28 -5.68 -1.79
C PRO A 54 8.72 -5.15 -3.12
N VAL A 55 8.74 -3.84 -3.29
CA VAL A 55 8.44 -3.17 -4.56
C VAL A 55 9.74 -2.89 -5.28
N MET A 56 9.88 -3.48 -6.46
CA MET A 56 11.07 -3.38 -7.30
C MET A 56 10.94 -2.24 -8.31
N TYR A 57 12.07 -1.71 -8.80
CA TYR A 57 12.10 -0.70 -9.85
C TYR A 57 13.30 -0.89 -10.77
N SER A 58 13.05 -0.95 -12.08
CA SER A 58 14.08 -1.09 -13.11
C SER A 58 14.09 0.07 -14.13
N GLY A 59 13.15 1.01 -14.02
CA GLY A 59 12.93 2.05 -15.01
C GLY A 59 12.18 1.58 -16.26
N ASP A 60 11.71 0.33 -16.28
CA ASP A 60 10.87 -0.23 -17.35
C ASP A 60 9.82 -1.20 -16.79
N ASN A 61 8.79 -1.53 -17.58
CA ASN A 61 7.67 -2.37 -17.16
C ASN A 61 7.83 -3.85 -17.56
N SER A 62 8.99 -4.27 -18.04
CA SER A 62 9.22 -5.63 -18.56
C SER A 62 10.15 -6.46 -17.68
N TYR A 63 11.16 -5.87 -17.08
CA TYR A 63 12.22 -6.60 -16.39
C TYR A 63 11.69 -7.45 -15.22
N TYR A 64 11.01 -6.81 -14.26
CA TYR A 64 10.47 -7.49 -13.08
C TYR A 64 9.18 -8.26 -13.33
N LEU A 65 8.59 -8.14 -14.52
CA LEU A 65 7.46 -8.98 -14.93
C LEU A 65 7.80 -10.47 -14.92
N ARG A 66 9.09 -10.82 -15.11
CA ARG A 66 9.58 -12.21 -15.18
C ARG A 66 10.83 -12.45 -14.35
N LYS A 67 11.16 -11.58 -13.42
CA LYS A 67 12.33 -11.70 -12.55
C LYS A 67 11.91 -11.64 -11.08
N THR A 68 12.48 -12.52 -10.27
CA THR A 68 12.36 -12.48 -8.82
C THR A 68 13.17 -11.33 -8.23
N PHE A 69 13.02 -11.09 -6.93
CA PHE A 69 13.89 -10.21 -6.15
C PHE A 69 15.39 -10.54 -6.37
N LYS A 70 15.76 -11.80 -6.52
CA LYS A 70 17.14 -12.24 -6.80
C LYS A 70 17.52 -12.14 -8.28
N ARG A 71 16.71 -11.51 -9.11
CA ARG A 71 16.90 -11.37 -10.57
C ARG A 71 16.91 -12.70 -11.34
N GLU A 72 16.43 -13.77 -10.73
CA GLU A 72 16.23 -15.05 -11.37
C GLU A 72 14.94 -15.05 -12.20
N HIS A 73 14.91 -15.84 -13.28
CA HIS A 73 13.69 -15.95 -14.09
C HIS A 73 12.59 -16.71 -13.34
N ALA A 74 11.41 -16.15 -13.25
CA ALA A 74 10.23 -16.79 -12.67
C ALA A 74 8.94 -16.29 -13.31
N THR A 75 7.96 -17.18 -13.49
CA THR A 75 6.64 -16.82 -14.06
C THR A 75 5.90 -15.81 -13.21
N ALA A 76 6.05 -15.87 -11.88
CA ALA A 76 5.39 -14.95 -10.96
C ALA A 76 6.00 -13.54 -10.98
N GLY A 77 7.23 -13.39 -11.46
CA GLY A 77 7.96 -12.12 -11.40
C GLY A 77 8.11 -11.57 -9.98
N SER A 78 8.07 -10.27 -9.87
CA SER A 78 8.02 -9.52 -8.61
C SER A 78 6.87 -8.52 -8.63
N ILE A 79 6.60 -7.90 -7.48
CA ILE A 79 5.82 -6.67 -7.42
C ILE A 79 6.76 -5.53 -7.83
N PHE A 80 6.33 -4.65 -8.74
CA PHE A 80 7.20 -3.59 -9.24
C PHE A 80 6.45 -2.29 -9.57
N LEU A 81 7.17 -1.19 -9.48
CA LEU A 81 6.71 0.16 -9.75
C LEU A 81 6.72 0.44 -11.26
N GLU A 82 5.73 1.17 -11.76
CA GLU A 82 5.67 1.71 -13.13
C GLU A 82 6.96 2.47 -13.47
N GLY A 83 7.54 2.18 -14.64
CA GLY A 83 8.85 2.69 -15.04
C GLY A 83 8.95 4.21 -15.16
N SER A 84 7.83 4.92 -15.36
CA SER A 84 7.77 6.39 -15.43
C SER A 84 7.41 7.05 -14.10
N ASN A 85 7.03 6.28 -13.07
CA ASN A 85 6.77 6.84 -11.75
C ASN A 85 8.06 7.15 -10.97
N LYS A 86 7.95 8.11 -10.04
CA LYS A 86 9.02 8.45 -9.11
C LYS A 86 9.15 7.39 -8.02
N THR A 87 10.37 7.04 -7.69
CA THR A 87 10.68 6.00 -6.70
C THR A 87 10.42 6.41 -5.25
N ASP A 88 10.11 7.69 -5.01
CA ASP A 88 9.71 8.21 -3.70
C ASP A 88 8.18 8.21 -3.49
N PHE A 89 7.42 7.68 -4.44
CA PHE A 89 5.95 7.60 -4.44
C PHE A 89 5.25 8.97 -4.31
N SER A 90 5.87 10.05 -4.81
CA SER A 90 5.35 11.41 -4.72
C SER A 90 4.45 11.83 -5.90
N ASP A 91 4.25 10.97 -6.90
CA ASP A 91 3.35 11.26 -8.00
C ASP A 91 1.89 11.25 -7.57
N CYS A 92 1.04 12.03 -8.25
CA CYS A 92 -0.41 12.01 -8.02
C CYS A 92 -1.03 10.62 -8.28
N HIS A 93 -0.50 9.91 -9.29
CA HIS A 93 -0.91 8.55 -9.63
C HIS A 93 0.34 7.66 -9.75
N THR A 94 0.45 6.73 -8.81
CA THR A 94 1.53 5.75 -8.75
C THR A 94 0.98 4.36 -9.04
N ILE A 95 1.53 3.67 -10.03
CA ILE A 95 1.08 2.33 -10.42
C ILE A 95 2.09 1.29 -9.91
N ILE A 96 1.58 0.29 -9.23
CA ILE A 96 2.33 -0.87 -8.77
C ILE A 96 1.75 -2.12 -9.43
N TYR A 97 2.58 -2.85 -10.15
CA TYR A 97 2.21 -4.07 -10.85
C TYR A 97 2.50 -5.33 -10.04
N GLY A 98 1.68 -6.34 -10.26
CA GLY A 98 1.89 -7.68 -9.73
C GLY A 98 1.01 -8.70 -10.44
N HIS A 99 1.55 -9.90 -10.70
CA HIS A 99 0.77 -10.95 -11.36
C HIS A 99 -0.43 -11.41 -10.53
N ASN A 100 -1.57 -11.60 -11.21
CA ASN A 100 -2.74 -12.29 -10.65
C ASN A 100 -2.53 -13.82 -10.72
N MET A 101 -1.78 -14.37 -9.77
CA MET A 101 -1.41 -15.78 -9.76
C MET A 101 -2.56 -16.69 -9.32
N LYS A 102 -2.67 -17.88 -9.97
CA LYS A 102 -3.68 -18.88 -9.61
C LYS A 102 -3.47 -19.47 -8.21
N ASN A 103 -2.21 -19.56 -7.76
CA ASN A 103 -1.84 -20.02 -6.43
C ASN A 103 -1.97 -18.94 -5.34
N LEU A 104 -2.59 -17.80 -5.67
CA LEU A 104 -2.87 -16.68 -4.77
C LEU A 104 -1.65 -15.87 -4.32
N SER A 105 -0.45 -16.15 -4.81
CA SER A 105 0.72 -15.31 -4.57
C SER A 105 0.67 -14.00 -5.38
N MET A 106 1.59 -13.11 -5.14
CA MET A 106 1.65 -11.76 -5.69
C MET A 106 0.32 -11.03 -5.45
N PHE A 107 -0.35 -10.51 -6.49
CA PHE A 107 -1.67 -9.89 -6.39
C PHE A 107 -2.83 -10.87 -6.66
N GLY A 108 -2.56 -12.18 -6.62
CA GLY A 108 -3.57 -13.20 -6.88
C GLY A 108 -4.78 -13.17 -5.95
N LYS A 109 -4.64 -12.64 -4.72
CA LYS A 109 -5.74 -12.50 -3.75
C LYS A 109 -6.64 -11.30 -4.03
N LEU A 110 -6.18 -10.27 -4.73
CA LEU A 110 -6.99 -9.09 -5.07
C LEU A 110 -8.25 -9.44 -5.88
N LYS A 111 -8.29 -10.58 -6.55
CA LYS A 111 -9.50 -11.08 -7.22
C LYS A 111 -10.69 -11.33 -6.28
N TYR A 112 -10.47 -11.42 -4.98
CA TYR A 112 -11.55 -11.61 -4.01
C TYR A 112 -12.43 -10.37 -3.88
N TYR A 113 -11.91 -9.16 -4.13
CA TYR A 113 -12.73 -7.95 -4.22
C TYR A 113 -13.88 -8.09 -5.25
N ASN A 114 -13.67 -8.87 -6.33
CA ASN A 114 -14.67 -9.09 -7.39
C ASN A 114 -15.52 -10.35 -7.15
N ARG A 115 -15.21 -11.17 -6.15
CA ARG A 115 -15.84 -12.48 -5.95
C ARG A 115 -16.66 -12.60 -4.68
N ASP A 116 -16.35 -11.75 -3.71
CA ASP A 116 -17.01 -11.72 -2.41
C ASP A 116 -17.42 -10.27 -2.11
N GLU A 117 -18.71 -9.99 -2.10
CA GLU A 117 -19.26 -8.64 -1.88
C GLU A 117 -18.90 -8.05 -0.51
N ASN A 118 -18.58 -8.91 0.48
CA ASN A 118 -18.21 -8.50 1.83
C ASN A 118 -16.69 -8.39 2.03
N TYR A 119 -15.87 -8.81 1.05
CA TYR A 119 -14.42 -8.84 1.20
C TYR A 119 -13.83 -7.45 1.50
N TYR A 120 -14.30 -6.42 0.79
CA TYR A 120 -13.87 -5.04 1.01
C TYR A 120 -14.06 -4.57 2.46
N ASP A 121 -15.12 -4.99 3.15
CA ASP A 121 -15.47 -4.47 4.47
C ASP A 121 -14.39 -4.73 5.53
N SER A 122 -13.63 -5.80 5.38
CA SER A 122 -12.49 -6.16 6.24
C SER A 122 -11.11 -5.95 5.59
N HIS A 123 -11.03 -5.55 4.31
CA HIS A 123 -9.78 -5.42 3.56
C HIS A 123 -9.66 -4.04 2.89
N GLN A 124 -9.90 -2.96 3.64
CA GLN A 124 -9.96 -1.60 3.10
C GLN A 124 -8.60 -0.93 2.97
N TYR A 125 -7.54 -1.46 3.63
CA TYR A 125 -6.31 -0.72 3.82
C TYR A 125 -5.09 -1.51 3.37
N PHE A 126 -4.12 -0.77 2.83
CA PHE A 126 -2.77 -1.24 2.60
C PHE A 126 -1.76 -0.15 2.94
N GLN A 127 -0.53 -0.55 3.13
CA GLN A 127 0.58 0.34 3.45
C GLN A 127 1.64 0.28 2.36
N ILE A 128 2.25 1.42 2.08
CA ILE A 128 3.49 1.54 1.31
C ILE A 128 4.54 2.07 2.25
N LEU A 129 5.58 1.27 2.45
CA LEU A 129 6.74 1.66 3.24
C LEU A 129 7.87 2.01 2.28
N VAL A 130 8.49 3.16 2.52
CA VAL A 130 9.72 3.58 1.86
C VAL A 130 10.71 3.98 2.94
N ASP A 131 11.98 4.13 2.59
CA ASP A 131 13.01 4.44 3.57
C ASP A 131 12.68 5.72 4.37
N GLY A 132 12.48 5.55 5.67
CA GLY A 132 12.13 6.65 6.59
C GLY A 132 10.68 7.17 6.50
N LYS A 133 9.80 6.53 5.69
CA LYS A 133 8.39 6.96 5.56
C LYS A 133 7.46 5.74 5.48
N LYS A 134 6.28 5.88 6.08
CA LYS A 134 5.18 4.92 6.00
C LYS A 134 3.92 5.64 5.54
N TYR A 135 3.27 5.12 4.51
CA TYR A 135 2.01 5.63 3.98
C TYR A 135 0.93 4.57 4.15
N ARG A 136 -0.19 4.94 4.73
CA ARG A 136 -1.36 4.10 4.84
C ARG A 136 -2.44 4.58 3.89
N TYR A 137 -2.86 3.71 2.99
CA TYR A 137 -3.86 4.01 1.97
C TYR A 137 -5.18 3.31 2.29
N ARG A 138 -6.29 3.99 2.01
CA ARG A 138 -7.61 3.37 1.98
C ARG A 138 -8.03 3.15 0.53
N ILE A 139 -8.47 1.93 0.22
CA ILE A 139 -8.98 1.58 -1.11
C ILE A 139 -10.31 2.29 -1.31
N PHE A 140 -10.40 3.13 -2.32
CA PHE A 140 -11.63 3.86 -2.66
C PHE A 140 -12.33 3.30 -3.90
N SER A 141 -11.62 2.57 -4.75
CA SER A 141 -12.16 1.95 -5.96
C SER A 141 -11.46 0.63 -6.26
N TYR A 142 -12.18 -0.31 -6.84
CA TYR A 142 -11.64 -1.53 -7.44
C TYR A 142 -12.53 -2.01 -8.58
N GLU A 143 -11.90 -2.47 -9.65
CA GLU A 143 -12.56 -2.89 -10.87
C GLU A 143 -11.70 -3.85 -11.69
N THR A 144 -12.29 -4.42 -12.73
CA THR A 144 -11.57 -5.20 -13.75
C THR A 144 -11.61 -4.44 -15.05
N VAL A 145 -10.46 -4.08 -15.56
CA VAL A 145 -10.30 -3.30 -16.80
C VAL A 145 -9.42 -4.05 -17.79
N SER A 146 -9.42 -3.61 -19.05
CA SER A 146 -8.49 -4.09 -20.06
C SER A 146 -7.11 -3.45 -19.89
N ASP A 147 -6.08 -4.06 -20.46
CA ASP A 147 -4.68 -3.61 -20.39
C ASP A 147 -4.37 -2.34 -21.18
N ASP A 148 -5.30 -1.87 -22.01
CA ASP A 148 -5.27 -0.61 -22.75
C ASP A 148 -6.15 0.49 -22.12
N SER A 149 -6.58 0.30 -20.89
CA SER A 149 -7.49 1.23 -20.21
C SER A 149 -6.79 2.51 -19.75
N ASP A 150 -7.57 3.60 -19.67
CA ASP A 150 -7.10 4.92 -19.20
C ASP A 150 -6.64 4.90 -17.71
N GLU A 151 -7.00 3.86 -16.95
CA GLU A 151 -6.55 3.64 -15.56
C GLU A 151 -5.02 3.52 -15.45
N TYR A 152 -4.33 3.18 -16.55
CA TYR A 152 -2.87 3.13 -16.61
C TYR A 152 -2.21 4.47 -16.98
N THR A 153 -2.99 5.56 -17.08
CA THR A 153 -2.44 6.90 -17.31
C THR A 153 -1.65 7.39 -16.11
N VAL A 154 -0.43 7.83 -16.32
CA VAL A 154 0.46 8.43 -15.30
C VAL A 154 0.83 9.87 -15.68
N GLY A 155 1.60 10.56 -14.83
CA GLY A 155 2.09 11.91 -15.11
C GLY A 155 1.04 12.99 -14.87
N PHE A 156 0.06 12.74 -14.03
CA PHE A 156 -0.90 13.76 -13.60
C PHE A 156 -0.23 14.82 -12.71
N GLU A 157 -0.62 16.07 -12.94
CA GLU A 157 -0.40 17.16 -12.01
C GLU A 157 -1.57 17.23 -11.02
N PRO A 158 -1.40 17.84 -9.81
CA PRO A 158 -2.46 17.97 -8.81
C PRO A 158 -3.47 19.07 -9.21
N ASP A 159 -4.23 18.83 -10.27
CA ASP A 159 -5.16 19.76 -10.89
C ASP A 159 -6.56 19.15 -11.09
N GLU A 160 -7.45 19.91 -11.78
CA GLU A 160 -8.82 19.49 -12.09
C GLU A 160 -8.84 18.19 -12.94
N THR A 161 -7.83 17.97 -13.78
CA THR A 161 -7.74 16.78 -14.65
C THR A 161 -7.57 15.53 -13.81
N PHE A 162 -6.67 15.58 -12.82
CA PHE A 162 -6.52 14.49 -11.85
C PHE A 162 -7.77 14.29 -11.00
N GLY A 163 -8.41 15.39 -10.57
CA GLY A 163 -9.68 15.31 -9.84
C GLY A 163 -10.78 14.59 -10.63
N LYS A 164 -10.92 14.88 -11.93
CA LYS A 164 -11.86 14.17 -12.81
C LYS A 164 -11.51 12.69 -13.01
N PHE A 165 -10.22 12.38 -13.11
CA PHE A 165 -9.74 10.99 -13.17
C PHE A 165 -10.16 10.22 -11.92
N VAL A 166 -9.90 10.74 -10.72
CA VAL A 166 -10.28 10.11 -9.44
C VAL A 166 -11.80 9.91 -9.33
N GLN A 167 -12.60 10.93 -9.71
CA GLN A 167 -14.06 10.82 -9.72
C GLN A 167 -14.56 9.73 -10.66
N ARG A 168 -13.94 9.60 -11.84
CA ARG A 168 -14.28 8.53 -12.78
C ARG A 168 -13.95 7.15 -12.18
N MET A 169 -12.78 6.98 -11.55
CA MET A 169 -12.41 5.72 -10.87
C MET A 169 -13.39 5.36 -9.76
N ALA A 170 -13.83 6.34 -8.98
CA ALA A 170 -14.84 6.11 -7.95
C ALA A 170 -16.19 5.69 -8.54
N ALA A 171 -16.59 6.29 -9.67
CA ALA A 171 -17.87 6.01 -10.33
C ALA A 171 -17.88 4.64 -11.04
N SER A 172 -16.73 4.15 -11.53
CA SER A 172 -16.59 2.82 -12.18
C SER A 172 -16.36 1.68 -11.19
N SER A 173 -16.12 1.98 -9.92
CA SER A 173 -15.86 0.97 -8.89
C SER A 173 -16.99 -0.06 -8.78
N MET A 174 -16.63 -1.34 -8.64
CA MET A 174 -17.59 -2.45 -8.47
C MET A 174 -18.41 -2.35 -7.18
N LYS A 175 -17.95 -1.60 -6.18
CA LYS A 175 -18.66 -1.28 -4.95
C LYS A 175 -18.54 0.21 -4.68
N ASP A 176 -19.63 0.84 -4.28
CA ASP A 176 -19.59 2.18 -3.70
C ASP A 176 -18.91 2.09 -2.32
N THR A 177 -17.72 2.65 -2.24
CA THR A 177 -16.93 2.65 -1.00
C THR A 177 -17.28 3.83 -0.08
N GLY A 178 -18.08 4.77 -0.56
CA GLY A 178 -18.44 6.02 0.13
C GLY A 178 -17.26 7.01 0.26
N ILE A 179 -16.21 6.82 -0.55
CA ILE A 179 -14.99 7.65 -0.54
C ILE A 179 -14.86 8.32 -1.91
N VAL A 180 -14.88 9.64 -1.94
CA VAL A 180 -14.56 10.48 -3.12
C VAL A 180 -13.79 11.70 -2.65
#